data_eac615381fda69fdb3698376a68c5836
#
_entry.id   eac615381fda69fdb3698376a68c5836
#
_cell.length_a   1.000
_cell.length_b   1.000
_cell.length_c   1.000
_cell.angle_alpha   90.00
_cell.angle_beta   90.00
_cell.angle_gamma   90.00
#
_symmetry.space_group_name_H-M   'P 1'
#
loop_
_entity.id
_entity.type
_entity.pdbx_description
1 polymer ?
#
loop_
_entity_poly.entity_id
_entity_poly.type
_entity_poly.pdbx_seq_one_letter_code
_entity_poly.pdbx_strand_id
1 'polypeptide(L)'
;MIESNKRQKTKMIIENAMVELLEHESFDQISTVKLTKTAGISRSSFYTHYKDKYDMIEHYQQKLFHKLEYIFDKYAQDKRNAIIEVFDFLTRESLLSALLTENGTKEIQTFLRHKFQIMLAEDLQDRFSSKLL
;
A
#
# COMPACT_ATOMS: atom_id res chain seq x y z
N MET A 1 -9.98 -18.44 -3.52
CA MET A 1 -9.05 -19.57 -3.34
C MET A 1 -7.87 -19.15 -2.49
N ILE A 2 -7.49 -19.96 -1.53
CA ILE A 2 -6.41 -19.65 -0.61
C ILE A 2 -5.06 -19.97 -1.26
N GLU A 3 -4.15 -18.99 -1.27
CA GLU A 3 -2.79 -19.21 -1.74
C GLU A 3 -2.05 -20.19 -0.82
N SER A 4 -1.12 -20.95 -1.38
CA SER A 4 -0.27 -21.81 -0.57
C SER A 4 0.65 -20.95 0.31
N ASN A 5 1.02 -21.46 1.48
CA ASN A 5 1.92 -20.77 2.39
C ASN A 5 3.27 -20.44 1.73
N LYS A 6 3.73 -21.32 0.84
CA LYS A 6 4.99 -21.12 0.13
C LYS A 6 4.92 -19.89 -0.80
N ARG A 7 3.82 -19.72 -1.52
CA ARG A 7 3.63 -18.57 -2.40
C ARG A 7 3.56 -17.27 -1.60
N GLN A 8 2.83 -17.28 -0.50
CA GLN A 8 2.72 -16.12 0.38
C GLN A 8 4.06 -15.74 0.98
N LYS A 9 4.84 -16.72 1.41
CA LYS A 9 6.19 -16.47 1.95
C LYS A 9 7.10 -15.83 0.91
N THR A 10 7.08 -16.33 -0.33
CA THR A 10 7.89 -15.77 -1.40
C THR A 10 7.48 -14.33 -1.69
N LYS A 11 6.18 -14.04 -1.73
CA LYS A 11 5.69 -12.68 -1.93
C LYS A 11 6.14 -11.75 -0.80
N MET A 12 6.09 -12.22 0.43
CA MET A 12 6.56 -11.43 1.59
C MET A 12 8.06 -11.15 1.51
N ILE A 13 8.84 -12.13 1.09
CA ILE A 13 10.29 -11.94 0.90
C ILE A 13 10.56 -10.87 -0.16
N ILE A 14 9.81 -10.89 -1.26
CA ILE A 14 9.94 -9.89 -2.32
C ILE A 14 9.54 -8.51 -1.79
N GLU A 15 8.43 -8.42 -1.05
CA GLU A 15 7.97 -7.17 -0.47
C GLU A 15 8.98 -6.60 0.51
N ASN A 16 9.56 -7.43 1.37
CA ASN A 16 10.58 -7.00 2.33
C ASN A 16 11.85 -6.52 1.64
N ALA A 17 12.23 -7.17 0.53
CA ALA A 17 13.37 -6.73 -0.26
C ALA A 17 13.12 -5.35 -0.87
N MET A 18 11.90 -5.11 -1.35
CA MET A 18 11.54 -3.80 -1.88
C MET A 18 11.60 -2.72 -0.80
N VAL A 19 11.12 -3.01 0.40
CA VAL A 19 11.20 -2.08 1.54
C VAL A 19 12.65 -1.69 1.81
N GLU A 20 13.53 -2.70 1.86
CA GLU A 20 14.95 -2.48 2.12
C GLU A 20 15.59 -1.59 1.04
N LEU A 21 15.29 -1.86 -0.22
CA LEU A 21 15.85 -1.09 -1.33
C LEU A 21 15.32 0.34 -1.37
N LEU A 22 14.05 0.55 -1.03
CA LEU A 22 13.44 1.88 -1.01
C LEU A 22 14.02 2.79 0.07
N GLU A 23 14.72 2.23 1.05
CA GLU A 23 15.43 3.03 2.05
C GLU A 23 16.63 3.77 1.45
N HIS A 24 17.17 3.27 0.33
CA HIS A 24 18.42 3.75 -0.24
C HIS A 24 18.29 4.34 -1.64
N GLU A 25 17.26 3.96 -2.37
CA GLU A 25 17.09 4.43 -3.75
C GLU A 25 15.62 4.49 -4.12
N SER A 26 15.33 5.27 -5.17
CA SER A 26 13.95 5.42 -5.62
C SER A 26 13.47 4.15 -6.33
N PHE A 27 12.15 3.98 -6.37
CA PHE A 27 11.53 2.86 -7.05
C PHE A 27 11.99 2.74 -8.51
N ASP A 28 12.13 3.88 -9.20
CA ASP A 28 12.54 3.87 -10.61
C ASP A 28 13.95 3.30 -10.80
N GLN A 29 14.81 3.43 -9.82
CA GLN A 29 16.19 2.94 -9.88
C GLN A 29 16.33 1.47 -9.50
N ILE A 30 15.33 0.89 -8.87
CA ILE A 30 15.36 -0.50 -8.44
C ILE A 30 15.07 -1.40 -9.63
N SER A 31 16.04 -2.25 -10.01
CA SER A 31 15.86 -3.23 -11.07
C SER A 31 15.34 -4.54 -10.50
N THR A 32 14.75 -5.37 -11.38
CA THR A 32 14.33 -6.73 -10.99
C THR A 32 15.55 -7.55 -10.52
N VAL A 33 16.71 -7.34 -11.13
CA VAL A 33 17.96 -8.02 -10.73
C VAL A 33 18.31 -7.64 -9.29
N LYS A 34 18.29 -6.35 -8.95
CA LYS A 34 18.56 -5.90 -7.58
C LYS A 34 17.54 -6.47 -6.60
N LEU A 35 16.28 -6.44 -7.00
CA LEU A 35 15.17 -6.92 -6.16
C LEU A 35 15.33 -8.41 -5.83
N THR A 36 15.55 -9.24 -6.84
CA THR A 36 15.70 -10.67 -6.63
C THR A 36 16.96 -11.01 -5.86
N LYS A 37 18.06 -10.28 -6.12
CA LYS A 37 19.30 -10.47 -5.41
C LYS A 37 19.13 -10.14 -3.92
N THR A 38 18.50 -9.02 -3.62
CA THR A 38 18.22 -8.61 -2.24
C THR A 38 17.29 -9.60 -1.56
N ALA A 39 16.29 -10.09 -2.29
CA ALA A 39 15.34 -11.08 -1.77
C ALA A 39 15.96 -12.46 -1.58
N GLY A 40 17.12 -12.73 -2.21
CA GLY A 40 17.77 -14.03 -2.13
C GLY A 40 17.01 -15.12 -2.89
N ILE A 41 16.32 -14.76 -3.96
CA ILE A 41 15.58 -15.72 -4.80
C ILE A 41 16.11 -15.64 -6.24
N SER A 42 15.80 -16.67 -7.03
CA SER A 42 16.13 -16.67 -8.45
C SER A 42 15.17 -15.75 -9.22
N ARG A 43 15.64 -15.27 -10.38
CA ARG A 43 14.78 -14.50 -11.28
C ARG A 43 13.59 -15.33 -11.72
N SER A 44 13.80 -16.61 -11.97
CA SER A 44 12.73 -17.55 -12.33
C SER A 44 11.64 -17.60 -11.26
N SER A 45 12.05 -17.64 -10.00
CA SER A 45 11.11 -17.63 -8.87
C SER A 45 10.27 -16.36 -8.83
N PHE A 46 10.92 -15.21 -9.06
CA PHE A 46 10.22 -13.93 -9.15
C PHE A 46 9.18 -13.94 -10.27
N TYR A 47 9.58 -14.38 -11.47
CA TYR A 47 8.70 -14.37 -12.63
C TYR A 47 7.56 -15.37 -12.54
N THR A 48 7.60 -16.29 -11.60
CA THR A 48 6.46 -17.16 -11.28
C THR A 48 5.31 -16.34 -10.71
N HIS A 49 5.61 -15.22 -10.02
CA HIS A 49 4.61 -14.40 -9.34
C HIS A 49 4.27 -13.12 -10.11
N TYR A 50 5.26 -12.48 -10.70
CA TYR A 50 5.11 -11.14 -11.30
C TYR A 50 5.86 -11.05 -12.62
N LYS A 51 5.34 -10.22 -13.53
CA LYS A 51 6.01 -9.97 -14.82
C LYS A 51 7.28 -9.12 -14.63
N ASP A 52 7.21 -8.14 -13.72
CA ASP A 52 8.29 -7.22 -13.41
C ASP A 52 7.98 -6.50 -12.09
N LYS A 53 8.82 -5.54 -11.71
CA LYS A 53 8.62 -4.80 -10.47
C LYS A 53 7.35 -3.94 -10.50
N TYR A 54 6.96 -3.45 -11.67
CA TYR A 54 5.73 -2.64 -11.81
C TYR A 54 4.50 -3.51 -11.57
N ASP A 55 4.50 -4.69 -12.13
CA ASP A 55 3.43 -5.66 -11.92
C ASP A 55 3.33 -6.06 -10.44
N MET A 56 4.48 -6.25 -9.79
CA MET A 56 4.54 -6.56 -8.36
C MET A 56 3.90 -5.44 -7.53
N ILE A 57 4.25 -4.19 -7.80
CA ILE A 57 3.70 -3.04 -7.08
C ILE A 57 2.21 -2.88 -7.39
N GLU A 58 1.80 -3.09 -8.64
CA GLU A 58 0.39 -3.00 -9.02
C GLU A 58 -0.45 -4.01 -8.25
N HIS A 59 0.00 -5.27 -8.16
CA HIS A 59 -0.69 -6.28 -7.37
C HIS A 59 -0.77 -5.91 -5.90
N TYR A 60 0.32 -5.38 -5.36
CA TYR A 60 0.36 -4.93 -3.97
C TYR A 60 -0.60 -3.77 -3.74
N GLN A 61 -0.59 -2.76 -4.62
CA GLN A 61 -1.47 -1.60 -4.52
C GLN A 61 -2.94 -2.00 -4.60
N GLN A 62 -3.29 -2.93 -5.50
CA GLN A 62 -4.66 -3.41 -5.60
C GLN A 62 -5.12 -4.06 -4.29
N LYS A 63 -4.27 -4.87 -3.69
CA LYS A 63 -4.55 -5.48 -2.40
C LYS A 63 -4.76 -4.42 -1.32
N LEU A 64 -3.92 -3.39 -1.31
CA LEU A 64 -4.03 -2.29 -0.37
C LEU A 64 -5.29 -1.46 -0.60
N PHE A 65 -5.61 -1.17 -1.87
CA PHE A 65 -6.81 -0.40 -2.22
C PHE A 65 -8.05 -1.11 -1.71
N HIS A 66 -8.14 -2.42 -1.90
CA HIS A 66 -9.24 -3.22 -1.37
C HIS A 66 -9.33 -3.13 0.15
N LYS A 67 -8.18 -3.20 0.82
CA LYS A 67 -8.14 -3.10 2.28
C LYS A 67 -8.57 -1.71 2.75
N LEU A 68 -8.09 -0.66 2.10
CA LEU A 68 -8.45 0.71 2.43
C LEU A 68 -9.94 0.97 2.15
N GLU A 69 -10.46 0.50 1.03
CA GLU A 69 -11.89 0.61 0.73
C GLU A 69 -12.73 -0.10 1.79
N TYR A 70 -12.29 -1.26 2.23
CA TYR A 70 -12.97 -1.99 3.29
C TYR A 70 -13.02 -1.15 4.58
N ILE A 71 -11.92 -0.51 4.95
CA ILE A 71 -11.86 0.35 6.14
C ILE A 71 -12.79 1.55 5.99
N PHE A 72 -12.75 2.23 4.84
CA PHE A 72 -13.58 3.39 4.58
C PHE A 72 -15.06 3.01 4.61
N ASP A 73 -15.44 1.88 4.03
CA ASP A 73 -16.83 1.41 4.02
C ASP A 73 -17.30 1.01 5.42
N LYS A 74 -16.46 0.31 6.16
CA LYS A 74 -16.78 -0.14 7.53
C LYS A 74 -17.05 1.04 8.45
N TYR A 75 -16.31 2.12 8.29
CA TYR A 75 -16.44 3.31 9.13
C TYR A 75 -17.09 4.49 8.39
N ALA A 76 -17.94 4.20 7.40
CA ALA A 76 -18.55 5.24 6.58
C ALA A 76 -19.33 6.26 7.41
N GLN A 77 -19.93 5.84 8.53
CA GLN A 77 -20.69 6.72 9.43
C GLN A 77 -19.84 7.29 10.55
N ASP A 78 -18.57 6.91 10.62
CA ASP A 78 -17.65 7.35 11.67
C ASP A 78 -16.28 7.65 11.06
N LYS A 79 -16.15 8.85 10.51
CA LYS A 79 -14.95 9.27 9.76
C LYS A 79 -13.71 9.31 10.65
N ARG A 80 -13.88 9.64 11.92
CA ARG A 80 -12.75 9.70 12.87
C ARG A 80 -12.15 8.30 13.07
N ASN A 81 -12.99 7.31 13.29
CA ASN A 81 -12.52 5.94 13.45
C ASN A 81 -11.94 5.39 12.16
N ALA A 82 -12.48 5.79 11.00
CA ALA A 82 -11.89 5.44 9.71
C ALA A 82 -10.45 5.94 9.62
N ILE A 83 -10.21 7.19 9.97
CA ILE A 83 -8.86 7.79 9.92
C ILE A 83 -7.91 7.07 10.88
N ILE A 84 -8.36 6.78 12.09
CA ILE A 84 -7.56 6.05 13.09
C ILE A 84 -7.17 4.67 12.57
N GLU A 85 -8.13 3.94 12.00
CA GLU A 85 -7.88 2.61 11.45
C GLU A 85 -6.91 2.65 10.27
N VAL A 86 -7.03 3.65 9.42
CA VAL A 86 -6.10 3.81 8.29
C VAL A 86 -4.69 4.07 8.79
N PHE A 87 -4.51 4.98 9.76
CA PHE A 87 -3.18 5.23 10.32
C PHE A 87 -2.61 3.99 10.98
N ASP A 88 -3.42 3.25 11.73
CA ASP A 88 -2.99 2.01 12.33
C ASP A 88 -2.56 1.00 11.28
N PHE A 89 -3.33 0.87 10.21
CA PHE A 89 -3.00 0.00 9.08
C PHE A 89 -1.68 0.42 8.42
N LEU A 90 -1.49 1.73 8.18
CA LEU A 90 -0.27 2.25 7.58
C LEU A 90 0.98 1.90 8.42
N THR A 91 0.87 1.99 9.74
CA THR A 91 2.01 1.71 10.61
C THR A 91 2.38 0.23 10.65
N ARG A 92 1.44 -0.64 10.30
CA ARG A 92 1.70 -2.09 10.26
C ARG A 92 2.20 -2.60 8.92
N GLU A 93 2.00 -1.80 7.85
CA GLU A 93 2.38 -2.20 6.49
C GLU A 93 3.68 -1.53 6.08
N SER A 94 4.80 -2.25 6.25
CA SER A 94 6.14 -1.71 5.98
C SER A 94 6.30 -1.26 4.53
N LEU A 95 5.82 -2.05 3.57
CA LEU A 95 5.96 -1.68 2.16
C LEU A 95 5.11 -0.46 1.83
N LEU A 96 3.90 -0.38 2.37
CA LEU A 96 3.05 0.80 2.17
C LEU A 96 3.73 2.04 2.72
N SER A 97 4.30 1.97 3.92
CA SER A 97 5.02 3.09 4.51
C SER A 97 6.20 3.53 3.63
N ALA A 98 6.95 2.57 3.09
CA ALA A 98 8.07 2.85 2.19
C ALA A 98 7.61 3.49 0.88
N LEU A 99 6.48 3.04 0.33
CA LEU A 99 5.93 3.58 -0.91
C LEU A 99 5.38 5.00 -0.75
N LEU A 100 5.08 5.41 0.48
CA LEU A 100 4.59 6.76 0.76
C LEU A 100 5.72 7.78 0.92
N THR A 101 6.97 7.33 0.97
CA THR A 101 8.12 8.23 1.01
C THR A 101 8.39 8.78 -0.39
N GLU A 102 9.28 9.76 -0.48
CA GLU A 102 9.68 10.32 -1.77
C GLU A 102 10.32 9.30 -2.72
N ASN A 103 10.83 8.19 -2.17
CA ASN A 103 11.41 7.10 -2.96
C ASN A 103 10.35 6.16 -3.53
N GLY A 104 9.10 6.26 -3.08
CA GLY A 104 8.02 5.39 -3.49
C GLY A 104 7.33 5.81 -4.78
N THR A 105 6.08 5.41 -4.94
CA THR A 105 5.29 5.70 -6.13
C THR A 105 4.27 6.81 -5.86
N LYS A 106 4.06 7.68 -6.85
CA LYS A 106 3.08 8.76 -6.71
C LYS A 106 1.65 8.26 -6.72
N GLU A 107 1.43 7.11 -7.30
CA GLU A 107 0.09 6.53 -7.46
C GLU A 107 -0.57 6.27 -6.11
N ILE A 108 0.13 5.58 -5.19
CA ILE A 108 -0.43 5.30 -3.87
C ILE A 108 -0.57 6.57 -3.04
N GLN A 109 0.38 7.51 -3.19
CA GLN A 109 0.32 8.79 -2.49
C GLN A 109 -0.90 9.59 -2.93
N THR A 110 -1.15 9.65 -4.24
CA THR A 110 -2.30 10.36 -4.80
C THR A 110 -3.61 9.74 -4.34
N PHE A 111 -3.69 8.40 -4.34
CA PHE A 111 -4.88 7.70 -3.90
C PHE A 111 -5.22 8.04 -2.44
N LEU A 112 -4.25 7.94 -1.55
CA LEU A 112 -4.47 8.22 -0.12
C LEU A 112 -4.81 9.68 0.11
N ARG A 113 -4.10 10.59 -0.54
CA ARG A 113 -4.38 12.03 -0.41
C ARG A 113 -5.81 12.33 -0.81
N HIS A 114 -6.25 11.79 -1.94
CA HIS A 114 -7.60 11.99 -2.44
C HIS A 114 -8.65 11.46 -1.46
N LYS A 115 -8.44 10.25 -0.94
CA LYS A 115 -9.37 9.66 0.03
C LYS A 115 -9.46 10.47 1.31
N PHE A 116 -8.34 10.92 1.84
CA PHE A 116 -8.34 11.77 3.04
C PHE A 116 -9.02 13.10 2.81
N GLN A 117 -8.80 13.73 1.64
CA GLN A 117 -9.44 14.99 1.31
C GLN A 117 -10.96 14.85 1.28
N ILE A 118 -11.46 13.79 0.66
CA ILE A 118 -12.90 13.51 0.61
C ILE A 118 -13.46 13.30 2.01
N MET A 119 -12.79 12.48 2.82
CA MET A 119 -13.24 12.19 4.18
C MET A 119 -13.29 13.44 5.05
N LEU A 120 -12.26 14.28 4.95
CA LEU A 120 -12.22 15.54 5.71
C LEU A 120 -13.31 16.50 5.25
N ALA A 121 -13.54 16.60 3.95
CA ALA A 121 -14.58 17.48 3.41
C ALA A 121 -15.96 17.02 3.89
N GLU A 122 -16.24 15.73 3.86
CA GLU A 122 -17.51 15.19 4.34
C GLU A 122 -17.69 15.42 5.84
N ASP A 123 -16.64 15.19 6.63
CA ASP A 123 -16.72 15.40 8.08
C ASP A 123 -16.99 16.87 8.42
N LEU A 124 -16.32 17.80 7.74
CA LEU A 124 -16.56 19.22 7.93
C LEU A 124 -17.97 19.61 7.54
N GLN A 125 -18.46 19.10 6.39
CA GLN A 125 -19.82 19.40 5.95
C GLN A 125 -20.85 18.89 6.95
N ASP A 126 -20.69 17.69 7.46
CA ASP A 126 -21.58 17.11 8.44
C ASP A 126 -21.61 17.94 9.73
N ARG A 127 -20.46 18.40 10.19
CA ARG A 127 -20.34 19.21 11.39
C ARG A 127 -20.99 20.58 11.22
N PHE A 128 -20.79 21.20 10.05
CA PHE A 128 -21.43 22.48 9.77
C PHE A 128 -22.93 22.35 9.71
N SER A 129 -23.43 21.33 9.03
CA SER A 129 -24.87 21.07 8.95
C SER A 129 -25.48 20.85 10.33
N SER A 130 -24.80 20.09 11.17
CA SER A 130 -25.25 19.82 12.53
C SER A 130 -25.34 21.08 13.39
N LYS A 131 -24.38 22.02 13.22
CA LYS A 131 -24.37 23.27 13.98
C LYS A 131 -25.40 24.27 13.51
N LEU A 132 -25.75 24.22 12.23
CA LEU A 132 -26.78 25.15 11.66
C LEU A 132 -28.19 24.75 11.95
N LEU A 133 -28.40 23.51 12.29
CA LEU A 133 -29.72 23.01 12.68
C LEU A 133 -29.92 23.14 14.19
#